data_babccfd3a0049600863b6fd20ef6556c
#
_entry.id   babccfd3a0049600863b6fd20ef6556c
#
_cell.length_a   1.000
_cell.length_b   1.000
_cell.length_c   1.000
_cell.angle_alpha   90.00
_cell.angle_beta   90.00
_cell.angle_gamma   90.00
#
_symmetry.space_group_name_H-M   'P 1'
#
loop_
_entity.id
_entity.type
_entity.pdbx_description
1 polymer ?
#
loop_
_entity_poly.entity_id
_entity_poly.type
_entity_poly.pdbx_seq_one_letter_code
_entity_poly.pdbx_strand_id
1 'polypeptide(L)'
;METKHDVIVNNKRGVQFKFTVYRKFTIVRGDSATGKTTLFQMVSDAASSRMSGVTVSCDVPVRPLNESGYLRELQEESGRIYVIDEDFGPLKSMEFAKAATISDNCFLIITRESLSAIPYSYKEIYGIKASGKFHSLERIFPDYETLRDADAIVTEDEDSGYEYYKTYFGSKVSSSKGNSNLSKYGSDNTLLIGDGCAIGAYIQDLLLTGADLYLPESFEYTLLQKDMFSR
;
A
#
# COMPACT_ATOMS: atom_id res chain seq x y z
N MET A 1 -9.72 3.51 11.69
CA MET A 1 -10.48 2.26 11.92
C MET A 1 -9.99 1.28 10.87
N GLU A 2 -9.33 0.19 11.26
CA GLU A 2 -8.93 -0.85 10.31
C GLU A 2 -10.21 -1.53 9.80
N THR A 3 -10.53 -1.33 8.55
CA THR A 3 -11.56 -2.09 7.86
C THR A 3 -10.96 -3.43 7.45
N LYS A 4 -11.49 -4.52 7.96
CA LYS A 4 -10.99 -5.85 7.61
C LYS A 4 -12.03 -6.58 6.76
N HIS A 5 -11.71 -6.80 5.49
CA HIS A 5 -12.56 -7.52 4.56
C HIS A 5 -11.87 -8.80 4.07
N ASP A 6 -12.42 -9.96 4.41
CA ASP A 6 -11.93 -11.24 3.91
C ASP A 6 -12.56 -11.55 2.54
N VAL A 7 -11.73 -11.70 1.52
CA VAL A 7 -12.13 -11.92 0.14
C VAL A 7 -11.76 -13.33 -0.30
N ILE A 8 -12.72 -14.05 -0.86
CA ILE A 8 -12.51 -15.37 -1.50
C ILE A 8 -13.07 -15.31 -2.92
N VAL A 9 -12.24 -15.61 -3.91
CA VAL A 9 -12.61 -15.69 -5.31
C VAL A 9 -12.34 -17.09 -5.80
N ASN A 10 -13.37 -17.79 -6.30
CA ASN A 10 -13.29 -19.19 -6.76
C ASN A 10 -13.82 -19.33 -8.19
N ASN A 11 -13.25 -20.25 -8.96
CA ASN A 11 -13.82 -20.66 -10.23
C ASN A 11 -14.15 -22.15 -10.26
N LYS A 12 -14.92 -22.58 -11.26
CA LYS A 12 -15.32 -23.99 -11.46
C LYS A 12 -14.15 -24.97 -11.67
N ARG A 13 -12.97 -24.46 -12.05
CA ARG A 13 -11.75 -25.27 -12.25
C ARG A 13 -10.97 -25.49 -10.95
N GLY A 14 -11.49 -24.95 -9.83
CA GLY A 14 -10.92 -25.06 -8.50
C GLY A 14 -9.77 -24.08 -8.22
N VAL A 15 -9.55 -23.07 -9.06
CA VAL A 15 -8.62 -21.97 -8.74
C VAL A 15 -9.28 -21.09 -7.70
N GLN A 16 -8.56 -20.83 -6.62
CA GLN A 16 -9.02 -20.02 -5.50
C GLN A 16 -8.01 -18.94 -5.16
N PHE A 17 -8.50 -17.72 -4.98
CA PHE A 17 -7.77 -16.65 -4.30
C PHE A 17 -8.43 -16.40 -2.95
N LYS A 18 -7.61 -16.33 -1.89
CA LYS A 18 -8.06 -15.97 -0.54
C LYS A 18 -7.11 -14.95 0.05
N PHE A 19 -7.64 -13.79 0.42
CA PHE A 19 -6.86 -12.68 0.97
C PHE A 19 -7.73 -11.75 1.80
N THR A 20 -7.08 -10.85 2.55
CA THR A 20 -7.76 -9.84 3.36
C THR A 20 -7.34 -8.45 2.92
N VAL A 21 -8.29 -7.54 2.77
CA VAL A 21 -8.08 -6.11 2.56
C VAL A 21 -8.17 -5.41 3.91
N TYR A 22 -7.07 -4.78 4.34
CA TYR A 22 -7.00 -4.13 5.66
C TYR A 22 -7.17 -2.61 5.59
N ARG A 23 -6.79 -2.00 4.47
CA ARG A 23 -6.75 -0.55 4.32
C ARG A 23 -7.36 -0.12 2.99
N LYS A 24 -7.57 1.18 2.84
CA LYS A 24 -8.14 1.77 1.63
C LYS A 24 -7.42 1.35 0.35
N PHE A 25 -6.09 1.29 0.36
CA PHE A 25 -5.28 0.91 -0.79
C PHE A 25 -4.45 -0.33 -0.50
N THR A 26 -4.70 -1.40 -1.25
CA THR A 26 -3.93 -2.64 -1.26
C THR A 26 -3.27 -2.78 -2.62
N ILE A 27 -1.95 -2.81 -2.66
CA ILE A 27 -1.18 -2.87 -3.90
C ILE A 27 -0.69 -4.30 -4.13
N VAL A 28 -1.01 -4.87 -5.27
CA VAL A 28 -0.54 -6.20 -5.68
C VAL A 28 0.54 -6.04 -6.74
N ARG A 29 1.77 -6.36 -6.35
CA ARG A 29 2.96 -6.33 -7.22
C ARG A 29 3.45 -7.75 -7.53
N GLY A 30 4.36 -7.86 -8.45
CA GLY A 30 5.07 -9.09 -8.78
C GLY A 30 5.25 -9.28 -10.29
N ASP A 31 6.06 -10.26 -10.62
CA ASP A 31 6.43 -10.59 -12.00
C ASP A 31 5.26 -11.14 -12.82
N SER A 32 5.52 -11.36 -14.12
CA SER A 32 4.58 -12.02 -15.01
C SER A 32 4.26 -13.43 -14.52
N ALA A 33 3.06 -13.92 -14.87
CA ALA A 33 2.59 -15.28 -14.57
C ALA A 33 2.35 -15.61 -13.06
N THR A 34 2.29 -14.63 -12.17
CA THR A 34 1.97 -14.84 -10.75
C THR A 34 0.47 -14.98 -10.45
N GLY A 35 -0.41 -14.78 -11.45
CA GLY A 35 -1.86 -14.89 -11.28
C GLY A 35 -2.60 -13.56 -11.13
N LYS A 36 -1.92 -12.41 -11.26
CA LYS A 36 -2.53 -11.07 -11.16
C LYS A 36 -3.68 -10.86 -12.15
N THR A 37 -3.40 -11.08 -13.43
CA THR A 37 -4.40 -10.99 -14.51
C THR A 37 -5.53 -12.01 -14.31
N THR A 38 -5.20 -13.21 -13.79
CA THR A 38 -6.20 -14.22 -13.45
C THR A 38 -7.15 -13.73 -12.35
N LEU A 39 -6.64 -13.12 -11.30
CA LEU A 39 -7.46 -12.54 -10.22
C LEU A 39 -8.40 -11.47 -10.77
N PHE A 40 -7.88 -10.49 -11.52
CA PHE A 40 -8.69 -9.43 -12.13
C PHE A 40 -9.78 -10.00 -13.05
N GLN A 41 -9.39 -10.94 -13.95
CA GLN A 41 -10.32 -11.56 -14.87
C GLN A 41 -11.43 -12.32 -14.14
N MET A 42 -11.10 -13.08 -13.09
CA MET A 42 -12.11 -13.78 -12.28
C MET A 42 -13.10 -12.82 -11.62
N VAL A 43 -12.63 -11.71 -11.06
CA VAL A 43 -13.54 -10.69 -10.47
C VAL A 43 -14.41 -10.05 -11.56
N SER A 44 -13.84 -9.76 -12.73
CA SER A 44 -14.58 -9.20 -13.88
C SER A 44 -15.65 -10.17 -14.41
N ASP A 45 -15.31 -11.44 -14.52
CA ASP A 45 -16.24 -12.49 -14.94
C ASP A 45 -17.41 -12.64 -13.96
N ALA A 46 -17.13 -12.61 -12.65
CA ALA A 46 -18.17 -12.69 -11.61
C ALA A 46 -19.11 -11.47 -11.64
N ALA A 47 -18.57 -10.27 -11.93
CA ALA A 47 -19.36 -9.04 -12.04
C ALA A 47 -20.23 -9.02 -13.32
N SER A 48 -19.71 -9.57 -14.43
CA SER A 48 -20.38 -9.53 -15.74
C SER A 48 -21.51 -10.55 -15.88
N SER A 49 -21.39 -11.72 -15.25
CA SER A 49 -22.39 -12.79 -15.39
C SER A 49 -22.42 -13.77 -14.23
N ARG A 50 -23.62 -14.02 -13.69
CA ARG A 50 -23.86 -15.09 -12.72
C ARG A 50 -23.55 -16.49 -13.28
N MET A 51 -23.56 -16.65 -14.61
CA MET A 51 -23.26 -17.92 -15.29
C MET A 51 -21.78 -18.14 -15.57
N SER A 52 -20.90 -17.18 -15.26
CA SER A 52 -19.45 -17.28 -15.46
C SER A 52 -18.82 -18.49 -14.75
N GLY A 53 -19.46 -18.93 -13.66
CA GLY A 53 -18.93 -19.99 -12.81
C GLY A 53 -17.79 -19.55 -11.91
N VAL A 54 -17.67 -18.24 -11.75
CA VAL A 54 -16.85 -17.61 -10.74
C VAL A 54 -17.72 -17.09 -9.62
N THR A 55 -17.29 -17.31 -8.38
CA THR A 55 -17.96 -16.80 -7.18
C THR A 55 -16.99 -15.90 -6.42
N VAL A 56 -17.50 -14.78 -5.94
CA VAL A 56 -16.79 -13.86 -5.03
C VAL A 56 -17.58 -13.81 -3.72
N SER A 57 -16.89 -14.11 -2.62
CA SER A 57 -17.44 -14.05 -1.27
C SER A 57 -16.66 -12.99 -0.48
N CYS A 58 -17.38 -12.00 0.01
CA CYS A 58 -16.89 -10.92 0.86
C CYS A 58 -18.10 -10.32 1.57
N ASP A 59 -17.88 -9.63 2.69
CA ASP A 59 -18.91 -8.87 3.43
C ASP A 59 -19.38 -7.61 2.69
N VAL A 60 -18.57 -7.11 1.75
CA VAL A 60 -18.89 -5.97 0.87
C VAL A 60 -18.79 -6.36 -0.60
N PRO A 61 -19.44 -5.64 -1.53
CA PRO A 61 -19.33 -5.91 -2.95
C PRO A 61 -17.88 -5.74 -3.47
N VAL A 62 -17.40 -6.72 -4.23
CA VAL A 62 -16.09 -6.68 -4.91
C VAL A 62 -16.33 -6.62 -6.41
N ARG A 63 -15.80 -5.59 -7.10
CA ARG A 63 -16.06 -5.35 -8.53
C ARG A 63 -14.83 -4.78 -9.23
N PRO A 64 -14.69 -4.99 -10.55
CA PRO A 64 -13.70 -4.21 -11.31
C PRO A 64 -14.15 -2.76 -11.39
N LEU A 65 -13.20 -1.81 -11.38
CA LEU A 65 -13.46 -0.42 -11.72
C LEU A 65 -13.23 -0.22 -13.22
N ASN A 66 -14.24 0.28 -13.92
CA ASN A 66 -14.14 0.54 -15.35
C ASN A 66 -13.73 1.98 -15.63
N GLU A 67 -12.94 2.23 -16.68
CA GLU A 67 -12.52 3.59 -17.05
C GLU A 67 -13.69 4.51 -17.36
N SER A 68 -14.69 3.98 -18.05
CA SER A 68 -15.88 4.77 -18.41
C SER A 68 -16.73 5.05 -17.19
N GLY A 69 -16.80 6.32 -16.79
CA GLY A 69 -17.66 6.78 -15.70
C GLY A 69 -17.14 6.53 -14.29
N TYR A 70 -15.87 6.14 -14.11
CA TYR A 70 -15.31 5.84 -12.78
C TYR A 70 -15.46 6.97 -11.77
N LEU A 71 -15.33 8.22 -12.19
CA LEU A 71 -15.50 9.36 -11.28
C LEU A 71 -16.90 9.42 -10.69
N ARG A 72 -17.92 9.24 -11.54
CA ARG A 72 -19.29 9.18 -11.10
C ARG A 72 -19.53 7.98 -10.19
N GLU A 73 -18.99 6.82 -10.56
CA GLU A 73 -19.13 5.59 -9.76
C GLU A 73 -18.50 5.76 -8.36
N LEU A 74 -17.32 6.37 -8.26
CA LEU A 74 -16.66 6.63 -6.97
C LEU A 74 -17.37 7.70 -6.12
N GLN A 75 -18.18 8.58 -6.71
CA GLN A 75 -18.97 9.56 -6.01
C GLN A 75 -20.32 9.00 -5.51
N GLU A 76 -20.96 8.15 -6.32
CA GLU A 76 -22.31 7.65 -6.05
C GLU A 76 -22.30 6.36 -5.22
N GLU A 77 -21.21 5.56 -5.29
CA GLU A 77 -21.14 4.23 -4.67
C GLU A 77 -20.13 4.23 -3.51
N SER A 78 -20.50 3.59 -2.41
CA SER A 78 -19.68 3.49 -1.20
C SER A 78 -19.63 2.07 -0.65
N GLY A 79 -18.65 1.81 0.25
CA GLY A 79 -18.53 0.53 0.95
C GLY A 79 -18.24 -0.65 0.03
N ARG A 80 -17.41 -0.46 -1.00
CA ARG A 80 -17.04 -1.49 -1.98
C ARG A 80 -15.54 -1.72 -2.00
N ILE A 81 -15.13 -2.86 -2.55
CA ILE A 81 -13.74 -3.11 -2.95
C ILE A 81 -13.68 -3.07 -4.48
N TYR A 82 -12.96 -2.09 -5.01
CA TYR A 82 -12.68 -2.03 -6.44
C TYR A 82 -11.36 -2.71 -6.76
N VAL A 83 -11.39 -3.62 -7.72
CA VAL A 83 -10.19 -4.26 -8.27
C VAL A 83 -9.82 -3.53 -9.56
N ILE A 84 -8.57 -3.07 -9.63
CA ILE A 84 -8.04 -2.26 -10.74
C ILE A 84 -6.83 -2.98 -11.31
N ASP A 85 -6.78 -3.13 -12.62
CA ASP A 85 -5.62 -3.68 -13.34
C ASP A 85 -4.70 -2.56 -13.84
N GLU A 86 -3.46 -2.94 -14.20
CA GLU A 86 -2.43 -2.01 -14.69
C GLU A 86 -2.84 -1.29 -16.00
N ASP A 87 -3.78 -1.86 -16.75
CA ASP A 87 -4.31 -1.27 -17.99
C ASP A 87 -5.36 -0.16 -17.76
N PHE A 88 -5.74 0.12 -16.50
CA PHE A 88 -6.66 1.22 -16.19
C PHE A 88 -5.96 2.57 -16.41
N GLY A 89 -6.26 3.24 -17.53
CA GLY A 89 -5.56 4.46 -17.97
C GLY A 89 -5.50 5.59 -16.94
N PRO A 90 -6.61 5.88 -16.18
CA PRO A 90 -6.59 6.92 -15.15
C PRO A 90 -5.74 6.64 -13.91
N LEU A 91 -5.20 5.44 -13.72
CA LEU A 91 -4.55 4.99 -12.48
C LEU A 91 -3.49 5.96 -11.94
N LYS A 92 -2.73 6.61 -12.80
CA LYS A 92 -1.66 7.55 -12.45
C LYS A 92 -2.10 9.01 -12.40
N SER A 93 -3.35 9.30 -12.70
CA SER A 93 -3.85 10.67 -12.73
C SER A 93 -4.10 11.20 -11.33
N MET A 94 -3.84 12.50 -11.13
CA MET A 94 -4.20 13.20 -9.88
C MET A 94 -5.73 13.23 -9.66
N GLU A 95 -6.51 13.16 -10.73
CA GLU A 95 -7.95 13.14 -10.66
C GLU A 95 -8.45 11.84 -10.03
N PHE A 96 -7.94 10.69 -10.51
CA PHE A 96 -8.23 9.38 -9.89
C PHE A 96 -7.75 9.34 -8.45
N ALA A 97 -6.52 9.78 -8.16
CA ALA A 97 -5.96 9.77 -6.81
C ALA A 97 -6.82 10.54 -5.82
N LYS A 98 -7.29 11.74 -6.20
CA LYS A 98 -8.20 12.56 -5.37
C LYS A 98 -9.55 11.87 -5.17
N ALA A 99 -10.18 11.39 -6.26
CA ALA A 99 -11.47 10.73 -6.18
C ALA A 99 -11.40 9.47 -5.31
N ALA A 100 -10.40 8.63 -5.50
CA ALA A 100 -10.19 7.42 -4.72
C ALA A 100 -9.92 7.70 -3.24
N THR A 101 -9.11 8.73 -2.93
CA THR A 101 -8.79 9.11 -1.54
C THR A 101 -10.02 9.61 -0.78
N ILE A 102 -10.91 10.37 -1.44
CA ILE A 102 -12.10 10.95 -0.82
C ILE A 102 -13.22 9.91 -0.69
N SER A 103 -13.35 8.98 -1.65
CA SER A 103 -14.42 7.97 -1.66
C SER A 103 -14.37 7.06 -0.43
N ASP A 104 -15.52 6.55 -0.02
CA ASP A 104 -15.63 5.55 1.06
C ASP A 104 -15.55 4.11 0.51
N ASN A 105 -14.54 3.86 -0.33
CA ASN A 105 -14.29 2.58 -0.96
C ASN A 105 -12.86 2.11 -0.69
N CYS A 106 -12.63 0.80 -0.80
CA CYS A 106 -11.31 0.19 -0.79
C CYS A 106 -10.87 -0.16 -2.22
N PHE A 107 -9.57 -0.19 -2.44
CA PHE A 107 -8.99 -0.42 -3.76
C PHE A 107 -7.92 -1.51 -3.68
N LEU A 108 -8.08 -2.57 -4.46
CA LEU A 108 -7.04 -3.57 -4.72
C LEU A 108 -6.47 -3.27 -6.10
N ILE A 109 -5.27 -2.72 -6.13
CA ILE A 109 -4.62 -2.21 -7.35
C ILE A 109 -3.51 -3.15 -7.76
N ILE A 110 -3.65 -3.72 -8.94
CA ILE A 110 -2.66 -4.60 -9.56
C ILE A 110 -1.77 -3.72 -10.45
N THR A 111 -0.49 -3.59 -10.09
CA THR A 111 0.44 -2.75 -10.85
C THR A 111 1.88 -3.20 -10.66
N ARG A 112 2.75 -2.90 -11.62
CA ARG A 112 4.21 -3.06 -11.49
C ARG A 112 4.89 -1.77 -11.11
N GLU A 113 4.19 -0.66 -11.22
CA GLU A 113 4.75 0.68 -11.04
C GLU A 113 4.43 1.26 -9.67
N SER A 114 5.22 2.23 -9.27
CA SER A 114 4.96 3.04 -8.09
C SER A 114 3.90 4.10 -8.39
N LEU A 115 2.96 4.28 -7.48
CA LEU A 115 1.82 5.20 -7.61
C LEU A 115 1.99 6.37 -6.64
N SER A 116 2.88 7.32 -6.99
CA SER A 116 3.23 8.44 -6.09
C SER A 116 2.08 9.42 -5.79
N ALA A 117 1.03 9.42 -6.61
CA ALA A 117 -0.15 10.25 -6.39
C ALA A 117 -1.12 9.67 -5.33
N ILE A 118 -0.99 8.39 -4.98
CA ILE A 118 -1.86 7.69 -4.03
C ILE A 118 -1.09 7.43 -2.74
N PRO A 119 -1.60 7.85 -1.56
CA PRO A 119 -0.98 7.52 -0.28
C PRO A 119 -1.31 6.08 0.11
N TYR A 120 -0.32 5.20 0.09
CA TYR A 120 -0.45 3.82 0.58
C TYR A 120 0.74 3.39 1.42
N SER A 121 0.48 2.52 2.38
CA SER A 121 1.50 1.99 3.26
C SER A 121 2.40 1.00 2.53
N TYR A 122 3.69 0.98 2.88
CA TYR A 122 4.59 -0.09 2.43
C TYR A 122 4.14 -1.48 2.92
N LYS A 123 3.43 -1.54 4.05
CA LYS A 123 2.83 -2.78 4.60
C LYS A 123 1.66 -3.30 3.77
N GLU A 124 1.08 -2.47 2.91
CA GLU A 124 -0.03 -2.83 2.02
C GLU A 124 0.43 -3.18 0.59
N ILE A 125 1.71 -3.51 0.43
CA ILE A 125 2.28 -4.00 -0.83
C ILE A 125 2.46 -5.52 -0.73
N TYR A 126 1.76 -6.24 -1.60
CA TYR A 126 1.68 -7.69 -1.60
C TYR A 126 2.13 -8.31 -2.90
N GLY A 127 2.72 -9.51 -2.81
CA GLY A 127 2.88 -10.44 -3.91
C GLY A 127 1.82 -11.54 -3.87
N ILE A 128 1.56 -12.17 -5.00
CA ILE A 128 0.72 -13.38 -5.04
C ILE A 128 1.59 -14.60 -4.82
N LYS A 129 1.28 -15.37 -3.78
CA LYS A 129 1.85 -16.70 -3.53
C LYS A 129 0.89 -17.77 -4.02
N ALA A 130 1.38 -18.64 -4.88
CA ALA A 130 0.60 -19.75 -5.43
C ALA A 130 1.07 -21.09 -4.82
N SER A 131 0.11 -21.92 -4.42
CA SER A 131 0.31 -23.32 -4.03
C SER A 131 -0.70 -24.17 -4.78
N GLY A 132 -0.29 -24.66 -5.96
CA GLY A 132 -1.18 -25.33 -6.90
C GLY A 132 -2.30 -24.42 -7.39
N LYS A 133 -3.54 -24.72 -7.02
CA LYS A 133 -4.72 -23.92 -7.39
C LYS A 133 -5.09 -22.86 -6.36
N PHE A 134 -4.40 -22.83 -5.23
CA PHE A 134 -4.65 -21.88 -4.13
C PHE A 134 -3.67 -20.72 -4.19
N HIS A 135 -4.20 -19.52 -4.07
CA HIS A 135 -3.44 -18.27 -4.14
C HIS A 135 -3.78 -17.41 -2.93
N SER A 136 -2.75 -16.80 -2.33
CA SER A 136 -2.86 -15.82 -1.25
C SER A 136 -2.07 -14.56 -1.57
N LEU A 137 -2.35 -13.48 -0.83
CA LEU A 137 -1.50 -12.30 -0.83
C LEU A 137 -0.52 -12.39 0.35
N GLU A 138 0.77 -12.21 0.08
CA GLU A 138 1.83 -12.13 1.10
C GLU A 138 2.53 -10.78 1.01
N ARG A 139 2.80 -10.15 2.15
CA ARG A 139 3.55 -8.89 2.20
C ARG A 139 4.93 -9.06 1.57
N ILE A 140 5.34 -8.10 0.75
CA ILE A 140 6.65 -8.12 0.10
C ILE A 140 7.73 -7.60 1.05
N PHE A 141 7.41 -6.60 1.87
CA PHE A 141 8.37 -5.93 2.74
C PHE A 141 8.20 -6.36 4.20
N PRO A 142 9.31 -6.56 4.95
CA PRO A 142 9.27 -6.78 6.39
C PRO A 142 8.86 -5.50 7.13
N ASP A 143 8.71 -5.60 8.44
CA ASP A 143 8.48 -4.43 9.27
C ASP A 143 9.78 -3.63 9.49
N TYR A 144 9.70 -2.31 9.27
CA TYR A 144 10.76 -1.33 9.48
C TYR A 144 10.43 -0.44 10.69
N GLU A 145 10.10 -1.02 11.84
CA GLU A 145 9.71 -0.29 13.06
C GLU A 145 10.76 -0.39 14.17
N THR A 146 11.96 -0.85 13.87
CA THR A 146 13.06 -0.90 14.84
C THR A 146 13.99 0.29 14.60
N LEU A 147 14.06 1.18 15.58
CA LEU A 147 14.99 2.28 15.57
C LEU A 147 16.42 1.75 15.78
N ARG A 148 17.36 2.18 14.93
CA ARG A 148 18.78 1.81 15.02
C ARG A 148 19.63 3.05 15.25
N ASP A 149 20.78 2.87 15.91
CA ASP A 149 21.77 3.95 16.03
C ASP A 149 22.46 4.17 14.68
N ALA A 150 22.64 5.45 14.31
CA ALA A 150 23.25 5.86 13.06
C ALA A 150 24.06 7.14 13.24
N ASP A 151 24.99 7.37 12.32
CA ASP A 151 25.83 8.58 12.33
C ASP A 151 25.05 9.81 11.87
N ALA A 152 24.09 9.63 10.95
CA ALA A 152 23.18 10.65 10.46
C ALA A 152 21.73 10.14 10.47
N ILE A 153 20.79 11.01 10.78
CA ILE A 153 19.36 10.73 10.80
C ILE A 153 18.67 11.75 9.91
N VAL A 154 17.82 11.25 8.98
CA VAL A 154 17.08 12.11 8.07
C VAL A 154 15.61 11.82 8.18
N THR A 155 14.81 12.83 8.54
CA THR A 155 13.35 12.75 8.61
C THR A 155 12.74 13.21 7.30
N GLU A 156 11.52 12.72 7.00
CA GLU A 156 10.80 13.17 5.81
C GLU A 156 10.29 14.59 5.92
N ASP A 157 9.77 14.95 7.10
CA ASP A 157 9.18 16.26 7.40
C ASP A 157 10.21 17.25 7.95
N GLU A 158 9.85 18.52 7.99
CA GLU A 158 10.62 19.58 8.62
C GLU A 158 9.91 20.23 9.82
N ASP A 159 8.78 19.64 10.23
CA ASP A 159 7.89 20.12 11.29
C ASP A 159 8.02 19.27 12.57
N SER A 160 6.89 18.76 13.05
CA SER A 160 6.79 18.12 14.37
C SER A 160 7.65 16.86 14.51
N GLY A 161 7.74 16.03 13.49
CA GLY A 161 8.57 14.83 13.51
C GLY A 161 10.05 15.17 13.54
N TYR A 162 10.50 16.12 12.70
CA TYR A 162 11.86 16.62 12.70
C TYR A 162 12.26 17.20 14.08
N GLU A 163 11.47 18.10 14.65
CA GLU A 163 11.74 18.71 15.95
C GLU A 163 11.76 17.67 17.09
N TYR A 164 10.86 16.68 17.02
CA TYR A 164 10.83 15.57 17.96
C TYR A 164 12.13 14.78 17.94
N TYR A 165 12.54 14.25 16.78
CA TYR A 165 13.77 13.44 16.69
C TYR A 165 15.01 14.27 16.98
N LYS A 166 15.04 15.54 16.61
CA LYS A 166 16.13 16.45 16.93
C LYS A 166 16.30 16.68 18.43
N THR A 167 15.22 16.65 19.20
CA THR A 167 15.26 16.76 20.67
C THR A 167 16.01 15.56 21.29
N TYR A 168 15.89 14.36 20.71
CA TYR A 168 16.53 13.15 21.22
C TYR A 168 17.94 12.91 20.66
N PHE A 169 18.17 13.20 19.39
CA PHE A 169 19.39 12.84 18.66
C PHE A 169 20.28 14.05 18.33
N GLY A 170 19.81 15.27 18.64
CA GLY A 170 20.61 16.49 18.51
C GLY A 170 20.96 16.86 17.07
N SER A 171 22.21 17.25 16.87
CA SER A 171 22.71 17.74 15.58
C SER A 171 22.85 16.68 14.49
N LYS A 172 22.67 15.39 14.81
CA LYS A 172 22.68 14.31 13.82
C LYS A 172 21.46 14.34 12.91
N VAL A 173 20.38 15.05 13.30
CA VAL A 173 19.10 15.05 12.60
C VAL A 173 19.01 16.17 11.58
N SER A 174 18.62 15.82 10.37
CA SER A 174 18.27 16.73 9.28
C SER A 174 16.96 16.34 8.64
N SER A 175 16.37 17.21 7.81
CA SER A 175 15.11 16.94 7.09
C SER A 175 15.34 16.83 5.59
N SER A 176 14.65 15.89 4.94
CA SER A 176 14.61 15.74 3.49
C SER A 176 13.56 16.64 2.81
N LYS A 177 12.65 17.22 3.58
CA LYS A 177 11.53 18.08 3.10
C LYS A 177 10.57 17.32 2.20
N GLY A 178 10.24 16.11 2.58
CA GLY A 178 9.21 15.27 1.97
C GLY A 178 9.70 13.90 1.52
N ASN A 179 8.77 12.95 1.48
CA ASN A 179 8.99 11.53 1.14
C ASN A 179 9.75 11.33 -0.18
N SER A 180 9.43 12.13 -1.21
CA SER A 180 10.05 12.02 -2.54
C SER A 180 11.54 12.38 -2.57
N ASN A 181 12.04 13.05 -1.53
CA ASN A 181 13.43 13.44 -1.42
C ASN A 181 14.24 12.53 -0.47
N LEU A 182 13.57 11.75 0.37
CA LEU A 182 14.20 11.02 1.46
C LEU A 182 15.32 10.08 0.95
N SER A 183 15.13 9.39 -0.17
CA SER A 183 16.14 8.52 -0.76
C SER A 183 17.44 9.22 -1.21
N LYS A 184 17.40 10.53 -1.46
CA LYS A 184 18.58 11.30 -1.87
C LYS A 184 19.63 11.45 -0.75
N TYR A 185 19.20 11.23 0.50
CA TYR A 185 20.03 11.37 1.70
C TYR A 185 20.51 10.02 2.24
N GLY A 186 20.06 8.92 1.65
CA GLY A 186 20.43 7.59 2.11
C GLY A 186 21.89 7.25 1.78
N SER A 187 22.57 6.69 2.75
CA SER A 187 23.94 6.13 2.65
C SER A 187 24.15 5.12 3.77
N ASP A 188 25.23 4.37 3.70
CA ASP A 188 25.67 3.51 4.81
C ASP A 188 25.77 4.31 6.10
N ASN A 189 25.32 3.76 7.23
CA ASN A 189 25.24 4.42 8.55
C ASN A 189 24.28 5.60 8.64
N THR A 190 23.37 5.77 7.69
CA THR A 190 22.26 6.73 7.77
C THR A 190 20.98 6.03 8.18
N LEU A 191 20.21 6.64 9.07
CA LEU A 191 18.84 6.23 9.38
C LEU A 191 17.84 7.16 8.69
N LEU A 192 17.03 6.61 7.82
CA LEU A 192 15.93 7.34 7.16
C LEU A 192 14.63 7.09 7.92
N ILE A 193 13.96 8.16 8.32
CA ILE A 193 12.70 8.13 9.08
C ILE A 193 11.59 8.70 8.21
N GLY A 194 10.55 7.90 7.97
CA GLY A 194 9.41 8.32 7.16
C GLY A 194 8.08 7.81 7.70
N ASP A 195 6.98 8.36 7.18
CA ASP A 195 5.63 7.90 7.48
C ASP A 195 5.33 6.58 6.77
N GLY A 196 5.32 5.49 7.52
CA GLY A 196 5.05 4.15 7.01
C GLY A 196 3.71 4.00 6.30
N CYS A 197 2.73 4.86 6.62
CA CYS A 197 1.42 4.86 5.94
C CYS A 197 1.43 5.49 4.55
N ALA A 198 2.41 6.35 4.22
CA ALA A 198 2.46 7.10 2.97
C ALA A 198 3.68 6.78 2.09
N ILE A 199 4.68 6.07 2.63
CA ILE A 199 5.98 5.84 1.97
C ILE A 199 5.96 4.75 0.88
N GLY A 200 4.87 4.03 0.71
CA GLY A 200 4.80 2.85 -0.13
C GLY A 200 5.26 3.05 -1.58
N ALA A 201 5.04 4.24 -2.15
CA ALA A 201 5.50 4.57 -3.50
C ALA A 201 7.03 4.65 -3.61
N TYR A 202 7.74 4.96 -2.52
CA TYR A 202 9.17 5.27 -2.48
C TYR A 202 10.00 4.17 -1.84
N ILE A 203 9.38 3.13 -1.28
CA ILE A 203 10.08 2.09 -0.49
C ILE A 203 11.21 1.41 -1.27
N GLN A 204 11.07 1.18 -2.57
CA GLN A 204 12.10 0.57 -3.38
C GLN A 204 13.33 1.47 -3.53
N ASP A 205 13.11 2.76 -3.74
CA ASP A 205 14.20 3.75 -3.86
C ASP A 205 14.96 3.87 -2.53
N LEU A 206 14.24 3.83 -1.40
CA LEU A 206 14.85 3.85 -0.07
C LEU A 206 15.74 2.63 0.17
N LEU A 207 15.27 1.44 -0.19
CA LEU A 207 16.04 0.19 -0.02
C LEU A 207 17.32 0.16 -0.86
N LEU A 208 17.31 0.81 -2.03
CA LEU A 208 18.48 0.90 -2.90
C LEU A 208 19.61 1.78 -2.32
N THR A 209 19.32 2.61 -1.32
CA THR A 209 20.32 3.49 -0.72
C THR A 209 21.29 2.78 0.22
N GLY A 210 20.95 1.59 0.71
CA GLY A 210 21.70 0.89 1.75
C GLY A 210 21.52 1.44 3.17
N ALA A 211 20.75 2.51 3.34
CA ALA A 211 20.45 3.10 4.63
C ALA A 211 19.55 2.21 5.50
N ASP A 212 19.65 2.34 6.82
CA ASP A 212 18.66 1.79 7.73
C ASP A 212 17.32 2.55 7.60
N LEU A 213 16.21 1.85 7.77
CA LEU A 213 14.88 2.45 7.68
C LEU A 213 14.14 2.34 9.02
N TYR A 214 13.48 3.43 9.41
CA TYR A 214 12.50 3.45 10.50
C TYR A 214 11.21 4.08 9.96
N LEU A 215 10.19 3.24 9.76
CA LEU A 215 8.95 3.58 9.06
C LEU A 215 7.74 3.23 9.95
N PRO A 216 7.56 3.94 11.09
CA PRO A 216 6.37 3.76 11.93
C PRO A 216 5.11 4.13 11.15
N GLU A 217 3.93 3.71 11.65
CA GLU A 217 2.67 4.02 10.99
C GLU A 217 2.42 5.52 10.79
N SER A 218 2.75 6.32 11.80
CA SER A 218 2.83 7.78 11.73
C SER A 218 3.67 8.31 12.88
N PHE A 219 4.05 9.59 12.80
CA PHE A 219 4.72 10.27 13.90
C PHE A 219 3.85 10.31 15.18
N GLU A 220 2.55 10.56 15.04
CA GLU A 220 1.59 10.59 16.16
C GLU A 220 1.51 9.22 16.85
N TYR A 221 1.55 8.14 16.10
CA TYR A 221 1.59 6.78 16.64
C TYR A 221 2.84 6.56 17.49
N THR A 222 3.99 7.07 17.06
CA THR A 222 5.25 7.03 17.82
C THR A 222 5.12 7.77 19.15
N LEU A 223 4.42 8.90 19.19
CA LEU A 223 4.19 9.66 20.42
C LEU A 223 3.31 8.91 21.43
N LEU A 224 2.36 8.11 20.96
CA LEU A 224 1.49 7.29 21.80
C LEU A 224 2.24 6.10 22.43
N GLN A 225 3.31 5.65 21.80
CA GLN A 225 4.19 4.58 22.31
C GLN A 225 5.33 5.11 23.22
N LYS A 226 5.10 6.22 23.91
CA LYS A 226 6.08 6.97 24.71
C LYS A 226 7.01 6.15 25.65
N ASP A 227 6.60 4.95 26.03
CA ASP A 227 7.41 4.06 26.87
C ASP A 227 8.61 3.43 26.14
N MET A 228 8.72 3.54 24.83
CA MET A 228 9.84 3.00 24.07
C MET A 228 11.14 3.83 24.19
N PHE A 229 11.05 5.11 24.54
CA PHE A 229 12.19 6.03 24.59
C PHE A 229 12.59 6.44 26.01
N SER A 230 11.92 5.93 27.03
CA SER A 230 12.18 6.26 28.44
C SER A 230 13.08 5.24 29.16
N ARG A 231 13.99 4.57 28.44
CA ARG A 231 14.98 3.69 29.05
C ARG A 231 16.39 4.03 28.59
#